data_ebf0922d515c41d50eea53c66db8401e
#
_entry.id   ebf0922d515c41d50eea53c66db8401e
#
_cell.length_a   1.000
_cell.length_b   1.000
_cell.length_c   1.000
_cell.angle_alpha   90.00
_cell.angle_beta   90.00
_cell.angle_gamma   90.00
#
_symmetry.space_group_name_H-M   'P 1'
#
loop_
_entity.id
_entity.type
_entity.pdbx_description
1 polymer ?
#
loop_
_entity_poly.entity_id
_entity_poly.type
_entity_poly.pdbx_seq_one_letter_code
_entity_poly.pdbx_strand_id
1 'polypeptide(L)'
;MELVQMATKERIYPVGRFDRNTRGLLLLTNDGEIDKKLTHPQDDVRKLYHASLERKFALKDLQTLSSGDFSVEGKKVFIDDVAYVQGESKSEVGIEIHSGRNRIVRKIFATLGYKVVKLDRVIFAGMTKKNIQRGHWRHLTDQEVNNLKML
;
A
#
# COMPACT_ATOMS: atom_id res chain seq x y z
N MET A 1 -7.97 16.67 3.38
CA MET A 1 -7.56 17.66 2.35
C MET A 1 -6.96 18.94 2.92
N GLU A 2 -7.14 19.18 4.21
CA GLU A 2 -6.57 20.38 4.85
C GLU A 2 -5.05 20.44 4.76
N LEU A 3 -4.37 19.29 4.86
CA LEU A 3 -2.91 19.23 4.83
C LEU A 3 -2.30 19.73 3.52
N VAL A 4 -3.07 19.77 2.44
CA VAL A 4 -2.58 20.12 1.10
C VAL A 4 -3.23 21.36 0.50
N GLN A 5 -3.95 22.14 1.30
CA GLN A 5 -4.64 23.34 0.80
C GLN A 5 -3.69 24.34 0.13
N MET A 6 -2.46 24.40 0.60
CA MET A 6 -1.46 25.34 0.07
C MET A 6 -0.71 24.81 -1.15
N ALA A 7 -0.92 23.55 -1.54
CA ALA A 7 -0.19 22.94 -2.64
C ALA A 7 -0.59 23.49 -4.00
N THR A 8 -1.88 23.77 -4.18
CA THR A 8 -2.43 24.25 -5.44
C THR A 8 -3.79 24.91 -5.20
N LYS A 9 -4.18 25.78 -6.12
CA LYS A 9 -5.53 26.37 -6.15
C LYS A 9 -6.51 25.45 -6.87
N GLU A 10 -6.02 24.45 -7.58
CA GLU A 10 -6.87 23.52 -8.28
C GLU A 10 -7.52 22.52 -7.34
N ARG A 11 -8.68 22.01 -7.75
CA ARG A 11 -9.36 20.97 -6.99
C ARG A 11 -8.63 19.65 -7.21
N ILE A 12 -8.15 19.06 -6.13
CA ILE A 12 -7.45 17.77 -6.16
C ILE A 12 -8.19 16.77 -5.28
N TYR A 13 -7.97 15.49 -5.56
CA TYR A 13 -8.58 14.41 -4.81
C TYR A 13 -7.59 13.25 -4.65
N PRO A 14 -7.78 12.42 -3.61
CA PRO A 14 -6.87 11.29 -3.39
C PRO A 14 -7.07 10.20 -4.42
N VAL A 15 -5.96 9.56 -4.78
CA VAL A 15 -5.96 8.37 -5.63
C VAL A 15 -6.21 7.16 -4.73
N GLY A 16 -7.38 6.56 -4.88
CA GLY A 16 -7.82 5.46 -4.03
C GLY A 16 -8.24 5.91 -2.65
N ARG A 17 -8.44 4.96 -1.76
CA ARG A 17 -8.88 5.22 -0.40
C ARG A 17 -8.04 4.47 0.61
N PHE A 18 -7.77 5.14 1.75
CA PHE A 18 -7.27 4.49 2.95
C PHE A 18 -8.43 4.23 3.89
N ASP A 19 -8.40 3.13 4.60
CA ASP A 19 -9.27 2.99 5.74
C ASP A 19 -8.74 3.87 6.89
N ARG A 20 -9.57 4.05 7.93
CA ARG A 20 -9.26 4.96 9.04
C ARG A 20 -7.92 4.68 9.72
N ASN A 21 -7.50 3.43 9.74
CA ASN A 21 -6.33 2.97 10.47
C ASN A 21 -5.12 2.70 9.59
N THR A 22 -5.19 3.07 8.31
CA THR A 22 -4.08 2.95 7.37
C THR A 22 -3.33 4.27 7.27
N ARG A 23 -2.01 4.19 7.27
CA ARG A 23 -1.11 5.34 7.16
C ARG A 23 -0.26 5.23 5.91
N GLY A 24 0.49 6.26 5.65
CA GLY A 24 1.56 6.26 4.67
C GLY A 24 1.27 7.07 3.45
N LEU A 25 1.99 6.72 2.41
CA LEU A 25 2.00 7.46 1.16
C LEU A 25 0.61 7.52 0.52
N LEU A 26 0.15 8.73 0.23
CA LEU A 26 -1.10 8.99 -0.47
C LEU A 26 -0.84 9.93 -1.62
N LEU A 27 -1.27 9.53 -2.80
CA LEU A 27 -1.16 10.33 -4.01
C LEU A 27 -2.43 11.16 -4.20
N LEU A 28 -2.26 12.43 -4.56
CA LEU A 28 -3.35 13.36 -4.83
C LEU A 28 -3.20 13.89 -6.26
N THR A 29 -4.30 14.01 -6.98
CA THR A 29 -4.27 14.46 -8.37
C THR A 29 -5.55 15.18 -8.77
N ASN A 30 -5.48 15.98 -9.84
CA ASN A 30 -6.64 16.49 -10.55
C ASN A 30 -6.84 15.77 -11.91
N ASP A 31 -6.02 14.77 -12.21
CA ASP A 31 -6.06 14.02 -13.47
C ASP A 31 -6.87 12.74 -13.29
N GLY A 32 -8.11 12.75 -13.81
CA GLY A 32 -9.01 11.61 -13.68
C GLY A 32 -8.56 10.35 -14.41
N GLU A 33 -7.79 10.50 -15.48
CA GLU A 33 -7.26 9.34 -16.22
C GLU A 33 -6.20 8.61 -15.42
N ILE A 34 -5.30 9.35 -14.76
CA ILE A 34 -4.30 8.77 -13.87
C ILE A 34 -4.98 8.11 -12.69
N ASP A 35 -5.97 8.76 -12.10
CA ASP A 35 -6.73 8.19 -10.99
C ASP A 35 -7.35 6.84 -11.37
N LYS A 36 -8.05 6.79 -12.50
CA LYS A 36 -8.64 5.54 -12.99
C LYS A 36 -7.59 4.46 -13.21
N LYS A 37 -6.48 4.83 -13.83
CA LYS A 37 -5.40 3.90 -14.14
C LYS A 37 -4.80 3.28 -12.89
N LEU A 38 -4.60 4.08 -11.84
CA LEU A 38 -3.96 3.64 -10.61
C LEU A 38 -4.92 2.92 -9.66
N THR A 39 -6.23 3.11 -9.81
CA THR A 39 -7.23 2.51 -8.91
C THR A 39 -8.00 1.36 -9.54
N HIS A 40 -7.87 1.14 -10.85
CA HIS A 40 -8.58 0.06 -11.53
C HIS A 40 -8.12 -1.30 -11.00
N PRO A 41 -9.06 -2.21 -10.64
CA PRO A 41 -8.70 -3.50 -10.04
C PRO A 41 -7.83 -4.40 -10.92
N GLN A 42 -7.87 -4.20 -12.23
CA GLN A 42 -7.09 -4.98 -13.20
C GLN A 42 -5.71 -4.39 -13.46
N ASP A 43 -5.46 -3.18 -13.00
CA ASP A 43 -4.16 -2.55 -13.18
C ASP A 43 -3.16 -3.09 -12.17
N ASP A 44 -1.97 -3.38 -12.65
CA ASP A 44 -0.92 -4.09 -11.93
C ASP A 44 -0.05 -3.13 -11.12
N VAL A 45 -0.70 -2.24 -10.38
CA VAL A 45 0.01 -1.22 -9.58
C VAL A 45 0.47 -1.82 -8.27
N ARG A 46 1.80 -1.91 -8.10
CA ARG A 46 2.39 -2.50 -6.91
C ARG A 46 2.39 -1.54 -5.73
N LYS A 47 2.14 -2.11 -4.56
CA LYS A 47 2.11 -1.40 -3.28
C LYS A 47 2.89 -2.22 -2.27
N LEU A 48 3.75 -1.54 -1.52
CA LEU A 48 4.45 -2.18 -0.41
C LEU A 48 3.92 -1.61 0.89
N TYR A 49 3.49 -2.51 1.77
CA TYR A 49 2.99 -2.16 3.10
C TYR A 49 3.92 -2.68 4.18
N HIS A 50 4.08 -1.89 5.22
CA HIS A 50 4.67 -2.33 6.47
C HIS A 50 3.50 -2.59 7.43
N ALA A 51 3.28 -3.85 7.77
CA ALA A 51 2.23 -4.27 8.68
C ALA A 51 2.83 -4.59 10.05
N SER A 52 2.27 -3.99 11.11
CA SER A 52 2.62 -4.32 12.49
C SER A 52 1.52 -5.19 13.04
N LEU A 53 1.86 -6.41 13.45
CA LEU A 53 0.90 -7.39 13.95
C LEU A 53 0.90 -7.39 15.49
N GLU A 54 -0.21 -7.88 16.10
CA GLU A 54 -0.32 -7.94 17.55
C GLU A 54 0.62 -8.98 18.19
N ARG A 55 1.16 -9.89 17.39
CA ARG A 55 2.10 -10.93 17.85
C ARG A 55 3.06 -11.30 16.74
N LYS A 56 4.10 -12.04 17.08
CA LYS A 56 5.12 -12.46 16.11
C LYS A 56 4.51 -13.32 15.02
N PHE A 57 4.90 -13.01 13.78
CA PHE A 57 4.45 -13.74 12.60
C PHE A 57 5.25 -15.03 12.47
N ALA A 58 4.57 -16.18 12.51
CA ALA A 58 5.23 -17.47 12.47
C ALA A 58 5.89 -17.70 11.09
N LEU A 59 7.06 -18.31 11.10
CA LEU A 59 7.79 -18.61 9.86
C LEU A 59 6.96 -19.47 8.91
N LYS A 60 6.20 -20.43 9.44
CA LYS A 60 5.32 -21.28 8.62
C LYS A 60 4.29 -20.46 7.86
N ASP A 61 3.75 -19.41 8.49
CA ASP A 61 2.76 -18.54 7.87
C ASP A 61 3.39 -17.64 6.83
N LEU A 62 4.60 -17.16 7.08
CA LEU A 62 5.36 -16.41 6.08
C LEU A 62 5.63 -17.29 4.86
N GLN A 63 6.01 -18.54 5.06
CA GLN A 63 6.23 -19.49 3.98
C GLN A 63 4.94 -19.77 3.20
N THR A 64 3.81 -19.85 3.89
CA THR A 64 2.50 -20.03 3.24
C THR A 64 2.22 -18.87 2.30
N LEU A 65 2.44 -17.65 2.73
CA LEU A 65 2.25 -16.47 1.86
C LEU A 65 3.25 -16.45 0.70
N SER A 66 4.49 -16.87 0.95
CA SER A 66 5.55 -16.89 -0.07
C SER A 66 5.31 -17.97 -1.14
N SER A 67 4.51 -18.99 -0.84
CA SER A 67 4.28 -20.09 -1.79
C SER A 67 3.46 -19.66 -3.01
N GLY A 68 2.75 -18.55 -2.93
CA GLY A 68 1.90 -18.07 -4.01
C GLY A 68 0.54 -18.76 -4.11
N ASP A 69 0.25 -19.71 -3.24
CA ASP A 69 -1.03 -20.43 -3.22
C ASP A 69 -1.83 -20.04 -1.98
N PHE A 70 -2.47 -18.87 -2.05
CA PHE A 70 -3.19 -18.31 -0.94
C PHE A 70 -4.51 -17.70 -1.41
N SER A 71 -5.58 -17.93 -0.64
CA SER A 71 -6.91 -17.43 -0.96
C SER A 71 -7.52 -16.70 0.24
N VAL A 72 -8.26 -15.65 -0.05
CA VAL A 72 -8.99 -14.85 0.94
C VAL A 72 -10.44 -14.76 0.48
N GLU A 73 -11.37 -15.16 1.34
CA GLU A 73 -12.81 -15.12 1.03
C GLU A 73 -13.14 -15.89 -0.27
N GLY A 74 -12.48 -17.01 -0.48
CA GLY A 74 -12.71 -17.88 -1.65
C GLY A 74 -12.07 -17.40 -2.93
N LYS A 75 -11.32 -16.29 -2.90
CA LYS A 75 -10.65 -15.76 -4.09
C LYS A 75 -9.14 -15.81 -3.89
N LYS A 76 -8.44 -16.23 -4.94
CA LYS A 76 -6.98 -16.29 -4.92
C LYS A 76 -6.38 -14.89 -4.82
N VAL A 77 -5.35 -14.76 -3.99
CA VAL A 77 -4.58 -13.51 -3.82
C VAL A 77 -3.16 -13.77 -4.23
N PHE A 78 -2.64 -12.92 -5.12
CA PHE A 78 -1.24 -12.96 -5.53
C PHE A 78 -0.43 -12.04 -4.65
N ILE A 79 0.59 -12.60 -4.00
CA ILE A 79 1.49 -11.83 -3.13
C ILE A 79 2.82 -11.76 -3.84
N ASP A 80 3.25 -10.54 -4.17
CA ASP A 80 4.47 -10.32 -4.93
C ASP A 80 5.70 -10.59 -4.10
N ASP A 81 5.67 -10.19 -2.84
CA ASP A 81 6.77 -10.44 -1.90
C ASP A 81 6.26 -10.31 -0.46
N VAL A 82 6.88 -11.04 0.45
CA VAL A 82 6.61 -10.95 1.89
C VAL A 82 7.88 -11.30 2.65
N ALA A 83 8.22 -10.49 3.65
CA ALA A 83 9.43 -10.68 4.44
C ALA A 83 9.29 -9.99 5.79
N TYR A 84 10.06 -10.48 6.78
CA TYR A 84 10.21 -9.72 8.02
C TYR A 84 10.95 -8.42 7.74
N VAL A 85 10.61 -7.38 8.50
CA VAL A 85 11.32 -6.09 8.39
C VAL A 85 12.67 -6.22 9.08
N GLN A 86 13.74 -5.94 8.35
CA GLN A 86 15.10 -6.07 8.85
C GLN A 86 15.32 -5.13 10.05
N GLY A 87 15.90 -5.70 11.10
CA GLY A 87 16.22 -4.93 12.31
C GLY A 87 15.05 -4.75 13.27
N GLU A 88 13.87 -5.25 12.93
CA GLU A 88 12.68 -5.12 13.74
C GLU A 88 12.25 -6.47 14.35
N SER A 89 11.28 -6.41 15.26
CA SER A 89 10.64 -7.61 15.80
C SER A 89 9.99 -8.43 14.68
N LYS A 90 9.86 -9.74 14.90
CA LYS A 90 9.16 -10.64 13.98
C LYS A 90 7.67 -10.36 13.83
N SER A 91 7.12 -9.44 14.60
CA SER A 91 5.75 -8.94 14.43
C SER A 91 5.64 -7.90 13.33
N GLU A 92 6.76 -7.39 12.81
CA GLU A 92 6.82 -6.41 11.75
C GLU A 92 7.09 -7.10 10.41
N VAL A 93 6.16 -6.94 9.46
CA VAL A 93 6.18 -7.67 8.19
C VAL A 93 6.00 -6.70 7.04
N GLY A 94 6.87 -6.82 6.05
CA GLY A 94 6.71 -6.13 4.77
C GLY A 94 5.97 -7.03 3.80
N ILE A 95 4.94 -6.51 3.14
CA ILE A 95 4.18 -7.26 2.14
C ILE A 95 3.95 -6.41 0.91
N GLU A 96 4.31 -6.95 -0.26
CA GLU A 96 4.11 -6.30 -1.55
C GLU A 96 3.00 -7.02 -2.31
N ILE A 97 2.02 -6.25 -2.76
CA ILE A 97 0.88 -6.74 -3.51
C ILE A 97 0.55 -5.79 -4.65
N HIS A 98 -0.26 -6.26 -5.59
CA HIS A 98 -0.81 -5.42 -6.66
C HIS A 98 -2.34 -5.47 -6.70
N SER A 99 -2.97 -6.09 -5.72
CA SER A 99 -4.43 -6.16 -5.63
C SER A 99 -5.03 -4.84 -5.18
N GLY A 100 -6.13 -4.44 -5.81
CA GLY A 100 -6.92 -3.29 -5.40
C GLY A 100 -8.11 -3.63 -4.50
N ARG A 101 -8.21 -4.87 -4.02
CA ARG A 101 -9.32 -5.30 -3.17
C ARG A 101 -9.32 -4.55 -1.85
N ASN A 102 -10.52 -4.18 -1.38
CA ASN A 102 -10.71 -3.42 -0.16
C ASN A 102 -10.12 -4.14 1.06
N ARG A 103 -9.27 -3.46 1.80
CA ARG A 103 -8.65 -3.95 3.04
C ARG A 103 -7.92 -5.29 2.87
N ILE A 104 -7.38 -5.55 1.70
CA ILE A 104 -6.83 -6.89 1.37
C ILE A 104 -5.68 -7.30 2.30
N VAL A 105 -4.78 -6.38 2.67
CA VAL A 105 -3.67 -6.73 3.55
C VAL A 105 -4.18 -7.17 4.92
N ARG A 106 -5.15 -6.46 5.48
CA ARG A 106 -5.77 -6.83 6.76
C ARG A 106 -6.45 -8.18 6.68
N LYS A 107 -7.13 -8.45 5.55
CA LYS A 107 -7.81 -9.73 5.32
C LYS A 107 -6.84 -10.89 5.16
N ILE A 108 -5.70 -10.67 4.49
CA ILE A 108 -4.65 -11.69 4.37
C ILE A 108 -4.19 -12.15 5.75
N PHE A 109 -3.80 -11.21 6.61
CA PHE A 109 -3.31 -11.55 7.93
C PHE A 109 -4.42 -12.12 8.83
N ALA A 110 -5.65 -11.60 8.73
CA ALA A 110 -6.78 -12.12 9.49
C ALA A 110 -7.09 -13.57 9.13
N THR A 111 -6.96 -13.94 7.85
CA THR A 111 -7.16 -15.32 7.40
C THR A 111 -6.18 -16.28 8.06
N LEU A 112 -4.97 -15.82 8.37
CA LEU A 112 -3.96 -16.59 9.08
C LEU A 112 -4.06 -16.47 10.60
N GLY A 113 -5.02 -15.70 11.12
CA GLY A 113 -5.24 -15.57 12.56
C GLY A 113 -4.47 -14.44 13.21
N TYR A 114 -4.06 -13.43 12.45
CA TYR A 114 -3.33 -12.27 12.98
C TYR A 114 -4.15 -11.00 12.83
N LYS A 115 -4.02 -10.11 13.82
CA LYS A 115 -4.59 -8.77 13.76
C LYS A 115 -3.50 -7.78 13.38
N VAL A 116 -3.76 -6.96 12.38
CA VAL A 116 -2.88 -5.86 11.99
C VAL A 116 -3.21 -4.66 12.88
N VAL A 117 -2.25 -4.26 13.72
CA VAL A 117 -2.44 -3.13 14.65
C VAL A 117 -2.01 -1.80 14.04
N LYS A 118 -1.05 -1.84 13.09
CA LYS A 118 -0.64 -0.67 12.31
C LYS A 118 -0.41 -1.10 10.86
N LEU A 119 -0.81 -0.27 9.93
CA LEU A 119 -0.59 -0.52 8.51
C LEU A 119 -0.10 0.77 7.86
N ASP A 120 1.07 0.70 7.24
CA ASP A 120 1.74 1.84 6.64
C ASP A 120 2.10 1.52 5.18
N ARG A 121 1.52 2.28 4.24
CA ARG A 121 1.88 2.12 2.83
C ARG A 121 3.15 2.91 2.56
N VAL A 122 4.23 2.20 2.30
CA VAL A 122 5.58 2.81 2.16
C VAL A 122 6.01 2.99 0.71
N ILE A 123 5.46 2.18 -0.20
CA ILE A 123 5.69 2.34 -1.66
C ILE A 123 4.37 2.21 -2.40
N PHE A 124 4.13 3.11 -3.33
CA PHE A 124 2.96 3.09 -4.20
C PHE A 124 3.38 3.49 -5.62
N ALA A 125 3.13 2.60 -6.59
CA ALA A 125 3.46 2.85 -8.00
C ALA A 125 4.92 3.28 -8.19
N GLY A 126 5.85 2.66 -7.45
CA GLY A 126 7.28 2.98 -7.52
C GLY A 126 7.72 4.19 -6.73
N MET A 127 6.77 4.93 -6.13
CA MET A 127 7.10 6.11 -5.32
C MET A 127 7.21 5.74 -3.85
N THR A 128 8.18 6.32 -3.15
CA THR A 128 8.40 6.09 -1.72
C THR A 128 8.09 7.35 -0.91
N LYS A 129 7.86 7.17 0.39
CA LYS A 129 7.68 8.31 1.30
C LYS A 129 8.99 8.81 1.90
N LYS A 130 10.12 8.36 1.36
CA LYS A 130 11.44 8.80 1.82
C LYS A 130 11.55 10.31 1.75
N ASN A 131 12.08 10.92 2.83
CA ASN A 131 12.27 12.38 2.96
C ASN A 131 10.97 13.20 3.04
N ILE A 132 9.82 12.52 3.23
CA ILE A 132 8.56 13.22 3.50
C ILE A 132 8.11 12.86 4.90
N GLN A 133 8.07 13.85 5.79
CA GLN A 133 7.59 13.64 7.15
C GLN A 133 6.07 13.51 7.16
N ARG A 134 5.55 12.82 8.16
CA ARG A 134 4.11 12.65 8.34
C ARG A 134 3.40 14.00 8.37
N GLY A 135 2.31 14.11 7.62
CA GLY A 135 1.55 15.35 7.50
C GLY A 135 2.10 16.35 6.48
N HIS A 136 3.23 16.03 5.88
CA HIS A 136 3.87 16.87 4.86
C HIS A 136 3.55 16.34 3.45
N TRP A 137 3.75 17.21 2.46
CA TRP A 137 3.50 16.87 1.06
C TRP A 137 4.61 17.46 0.18
N ARG A 138 4.72 16.94 -1.02
CA ARG A 138 5.55 17.53 -2.08
C ARG A 138 4.89 17.28 -3.44
N HIS A 139 5.26 18.10 -4.41
CA HIS A 139 4.90 17.84 -5.79
C HIS A 139 5.71 16.66 -6.33
N LEU A 140 5.10 15.90 -7.24
CA LEU A 140 5.84 14.90 -8.00
C LEU A 140 6.79 15.59 -8.97
N THR A 141 7.93 14.95 -9.25
CA THR A 141 8.83 15.39 -10.30
C THR A 141 8.23 15.07 -11.67
N ASP A 142 8.70 15.73 -12.72
CA ASP A 142 8.25 15.44 -14.08
C ASP A 142 8.51 13.97 -14.44
N GLN A 143 9.64 13.43 -14.01
CA GLN A 143 9.97 12.01 -14.25
C GLN A 143 8.96 11.08 -13.58
N GLU A 144 8.56 11.38 -12.35
CA GLU A 144 7.56 10.59 -11.63
C GLU A 144 6.21 10.64 -12.33
N VAL A 145 5.79 11.82 -12.79
CA VAL A 145 4.53 11.98 -13.54
C VAL A 145 4.59 11.19 -14.84
N ASN A 146 5.69 11.28 -15.58
CA ASN A 146 5.85 10.55 -16.83
C ASN A 146 5.81 9.04 -16.59
N ASN A 147 6.45 8.55 -15.53
CA ASN A 147 6.43 7.13 -15.19
C ASN A 147 5.00 6.65 -14.92
N LEU A 148 4.19 7.46 -14.22
CA LEU A 148 2.79 7.12 -13.97
C LEU A 148 1.97 7.05 -15.26
N LYS A 149 2.21 7.97 -16.19
CA LYS A 149 1.49 7.99 -17.47
C LYS A 149 1.84 6.78 -18.35
N MET A 150 2.99 6.17 -18.13
CA MET A 150 3.46 5.02 -18.91
C MET A 150 3.00 3.66 -18.35
N LEU A 151 2.34 3.63 -17.22
CA LEU A 151 1.83 2.38 -16.64
C LEU A 151 0.71 1.75 -17.45
#